data_8f77ec357cddbbe9be55b34a12475c57
#
_entry.id   8f77ec357cddbbe9be55b34a12475c57
#
_cell.length_a   1.000
_cell.length_b   1.000
_cell.length_c   1.000
_cell.angle_alpha   90.00
_cell.angle_beta   90.00
_cell.angle_gamma   90.00
#
_symmetry.space_group_name_H-M   'P 1'
#
loop_
_entity.id
_entity.type
_entity.pdbx_description
1 polymer ?
#
loop_
_entity_poly.entity_id
_entity_poly.type
_entity_poly.pdbx_seq_one_letter_code
_entity_poly.pdbx_strand_id
1 'polypeptide(L)'
;MDTQSQTEPAAKTSSSLLQQQLCEAALYVSGRPLDFKTIGSVIGARSEEKIRSIARAIAEHYAKLDSPVQVLELPDGRFVMQLRPEFAKHVRKLSNRPLLTPGPLRTLSFIALRQPIPQSHVVRVRGKLAYQHVKQLKEMDLISYDKIGRSRLLRTTITFADYFNLNHDPLILKKELKNVLDLTTQVQSQRAQASDSSEQS
;
A
#
# COMPACT_ATOMS: atom_id res chain seq x y z
N MET A 1 -47.39 -14.24 35.56
CA MET A 1 -46.77 -15.24 34.68
C MET A 1 -46.43 -14.55 33.39
N ASP A 2 -45.22 -14.80 32.92
CA ASP A 2 -44.61 -14.34 31.68
C ASP A 2 -43.96 -12.96 31.69
N THR A 3 -42.77 -12.94 32.34
CA THR A 3 -41.78 -11.90 32.14
C THR A 3 -40.53 -12.57 31.50
N GLN A 4 -40.60 -12.86 30.21
CA GLN A 4 -39.40 -13.24 29.42
C GLN A 4 -39.56 -12.71 28.01
N SER A 5 -38.47 -12.07 27.51
CA SER A 5 -38.21 -11.71 26.10
C SER A 5 -38.25 -10.23 25.75
N GLN A 6 -37.33 -9.42 26.28
CA GLN A 6 -36.97 -8.13 25.65
C GLN A 6 -35.49 -7.74 25.77
N THR A 7 -34.55 -8.68 25.91
CA THR A 7 -33.11 -8.35 26.12
C THR A 7 -32.20 -8.68 24.92
N GLU A 8 -32.73 -9.20 23.81
CA GLU A 8 -31.86 -9.65 22.68
C GLU A 8 -31.45 -8.58 21.62
N PRO A 9 -32.21 -7.52 21.31
CA PRO A 9 -31.77 -6.59 20.25
C PRO A 9 -30.65 -5.65 20.66
N ALA A 10 -30.58 -5.22 21.91
CA ALA A 10 -29.56 -4.27 22.38
C ALA A 10 -28.14 -4.87 22.44
N ALA A 11 -28.01 -6.15 22.80
CA ALA A 11 -26.72 -6.84 22.88
C ALA A 11 -26.13 -7.14 21.49
N LYS A 12 -26.96 -7.41 20.48
CA LYS A 12 -26.50 -7.61 19.09
C LYS A 12 -26.04 -6.31 18.45
N THR A 13 -26.69 -5.18 18.76
CA THR A 13 -26.33 -3.86 18.26
C THR A 13 -25.01 -3.38 18.87
N SER A 14 -24.80 -3.57 20.15
CA SER A 14 -23.53 -3.21 20.82
C SER A 14 -22.35 -4.06 20.34
N SER A 15 -22.56 -5.36 20.08
CA SER A 15 -21.54 -6.24 19.50
C SER A 15 -21.18 -5.85 18.06
N SER A 16 -22.16 -5.45 17.26
CA SER A 16 -21.92 -4.99 15.88
C SER A 16 -21.15 -3.68 15.84
N LEU A 17 -21.49 -2.73 16.71
CA LEU A 17 -20.79 -1.45 16.83
C LEU A 17 -19.33 -1.65 17.25
N LEU A 18 -19.08 -2.52 18.23
CA LEU A 18 -17.74 -2.87 18.67
C LEU A 18 -16.91 -3.49 17.53
N GLN A 19 -17.52 -4.36 16.72
CA GLN A 19 -16.84 -4.94 15.56
C GLN A 19 -16.45 -3.88 14.50
N GLN A 20 -17.30 -2.89 14.27
CA GLN A 20 -16.96 -1.75 13.39
C GLN A 20 -15.80 -0.94 13.95
N GLN A 21 -15.85 -0.58 15.23
CA GLN A 21 -14.78 0.19 15.89
C GLN A 21 -13.44 -0.56 15.89
N LEU A 22 -13.45 -1.88 16.13
CA LEU A 22 -12.25 -2.71 16.08
C LEU A 22 -11.68 -2.82 14.64
N CYS A 23 -12.55 -2.93 13.64
CA CYS A 23 -12.14 -2.95 12.23
C CYS A 23 -11.50 -1.62 11.83
N GLU A 24 -12.11 -0.49 12.20
CA GLU A 24 -11.58 0.84 11.96
C GLU A 24 -10.22 1.04 12.64
N ALA A 25 -10.09 0.66 13.90
CA ALA A 25 -8.84 0.72 14.65
C ALA A 25 -7.74 -0.14 14.00
N ALA A 26 -8.10 -1.36 13.54
CA ALA A 26 -7.16 -2.23 12.85
C ALA A 26 -6.64 -1.62 11.54
N LEU A 27 -7.52 -1.05 10.73
CA LEU A 27 -7.15 -0.36 9.48
C LEU A 27 -6.27 0.86 9.74
N TYR A 28 -6.58 1.64 10.79
CA TYR A 28 -5.80 2.82 11.18
C TYR A 28 -4.38 2.44 11.62
N VAL A 29 -4.27 1.48 12.55
CA VAL A 29 -2.98 1.09 13.15
C VAL A 29 -2.09 0.36 12.16
N SER A 30 -2.67 -0.42 11.23
CA SER A 30 -1.89 -1.23 10.29
C SER A 30 -1.07 -0.38 9.32
N GLY A 31 -1.60 0.76 8.88
CA GLY A 31 -0.98 1.62 7.86
C GLY A 31 -0.71 0.92 6.51
N ARG A 32 -1.25 -0.29 6.31
CA ARG A 32 -1.10 -1.13 5.12
C ARG A 32 -2.41 -1.86 4.80
N PRO A 33 -2.58 -2.36 3.56
CA PRO A 33 -3.74 -3.15 3.22
C PRO A 33 -3.88 -4.40 4.09
N LEU A 34 -5.09 -4.63 4.61
CA LEU A 34 -5.45 -5.80 5.41
C LEU A 34 -6.37 -6.73 4.63
N ASP A 35 -6.09 -8.03 4.71
CA ASP A 35 -6.95 -9.08 4.19
C ASP A 35 -8.08 -9.44 5.16
N PHE A 36 -9.09 -10.20 4.68
CA PHE A 36 -10.23 -10.62 5.48
C PHE A 36 -9.85 -11.47 6.69
N LYS A 37 -8.80 -12.31 6.58
CA LYS A 37 -8.36 -13.17 7.67
C LYS A 37 -7.80 -12.33 8.82
N THR A 38 -6.99 -11.33 8.48
CA THR A 38 -6.41 -10.41 9.46
C THR A 38 -7.48 -9.57 10.13
N ILE A 39 -8.39 -8.95 9.36
CA ILE A 39 -9.52 -8.18 9.91
C ILE A 39 -10.38 -9.08 10.78
N GLY A 40 -10.74 -10.27 10.27
CA GLY A 40 -11.59 -11.24 10.97
C GLY A 40 -11.01 -11.69 12.31
N SER A 41 -9.69 -11.87 12.40
CA SER A 41 -9.00 -12.20 13.65
C SER A 41 -9.13 -11.10 14.71
N VAL A 42 -9.13 -9.83 14.29
CA VAL A 42 -9.26 -8.68 15.20
C VAL A 42 -10.71 -8.51 15.68
N ILE A 43 -11.68 -8.59 14.77
CA ILE A 43 -13.10 -8.35 15.09
C ILE A 43 -13.84 -9.60 15.61
N GLY A 44 -13.16 -10.76 15.67
CA GLY A 44 -13.77 -12.02 16.12
C GLY A 44 -14.81 -12.58 15.13
N ALA A 45 -14.70 -12.26 13.84
CA ALA A 45 -15.61 -12.76 12.80
C ALA A 45 -14.91 -13.75 11.87
N ARG A 46 -15.66 -14.79 11.42
CA ARG A 46 -15.16 -15.83 10.50
C ARG A 46 -15.78 -15.73 9.09
N SER A 47 -16.96 -15.11 8.98
CA SER A 47 -17.62 -14.94 7.69
C SER A 47 -16.99 -13.80 6.90
N GLU A 48 -16.48 -14.10 5.72
CA GLU A 48 -15.88 -13.11 4.81
C GLU A 48 -16.92 -12.06 4.39
N GLU A 49 -18.15 -12.47 4.10
CA GLU A 49 -19.24 -11.55 3.74
C GLU A 49 -19.53 -10.54 4.85
N LYS A 50 -19.57 -11.00 6.10
CA LYS A 50 -19.77 -10.13 7.26
C LYS A 50 -18.61 -9.15 7.42
N ILE A 51 -17.38 -9.61 7.29
CA ILE A 51 -16.18 -8.77 7.39
C ILE A 51 -16.20 -7.71 6.29
N ARG A 52 -16.51 -8.11 5.07
CA ARG A 52 -16.61 -7.20 3.91
C ARG A 52 -17.71 -6.16 4.11
N SER A 53 -18.88 -6.55 4.60
CA SER A 53 -19.98 -5.61 4.86
C SER A 53 -19.59 -4.57 5.92
N ILE A 54 -18.89 -4.97 6.99
CA ILE A 54 -18.40 -4.06 8.02
C ILE A 54 -17.37 -3.08 7.43
N ALA A 55 -16.39 -3.56 6.69
CA ALA A 55 -15.36 -2.71 6.11
C ALA A 55 -15.91 -1.73 5.06
N ARG A 56 -16.89 -2.17 4.24
CA ARG A 56 -17.59 -1.29 3.29
C ARG A 56 -18.44 -0.22 3.99
N ALA A 57 -19.11 -0.57 5.08
CA ALA A 57 -19.86 0.40 5.88
C ALA A 57 -18.96 1.50 6.44
N ILE A 58 -17.72 1.15 6.87
CA ILE A 58 -16.72 2.12 7.29
C ILE A 58 -16.27 2.99 6.10
N ALA A 59 -16.01 2.39 4.93
CA ALA A 59 -15.62 3.14 3.73
C ALA A 59 -16.69 4.16 3.32
N GLU A 60 -17.97 3.77 3.33
CA GLU A 60 -19.10 4.67 3.06
C GLU A 60 -19.21 5.78 4.10
N HIS A 61 -18.98 5.46 5.38
CA HIS A 61 -18.99 6.45 6.45
C HIS A 61 -17.93 7.54 6.21
N TYR A 62 -16.68 7.15 5.93
CA TYR A 62 -15.62 8.11 5.62
C TYR A 62 -15.85 8.88 4.32
N ALA A 63 -16.49 8.28 3.33
CA ALA A 63 -16.87 8.96 2.10
C ALA A 63 -17.90 10.07 2.35
N LYS A 64 -18.88 9.84 3.25
CA LYS A 64 -19.94 10.80 3.60
C LYS A 64 -19.46 11.94 4.50
N LEU A 65 -18.44 11.68 5.34
CA LEU A 65 -17.88 12.69 6.26
C LEU A 65 -17.02 13.76 5.57
N ASP A 66 -16.75 13.64 4.28
CA ASP A 66 -15.77 14.48 3.57
C ASP A 66 -14.40 14.57 4.30
N SER A 67 -14.04 13.49 4.96
CA SER A 67 -12.80 13.35 5.73
C SER A 67 -11.57 13.40 4.83
N PRO A 68 -10.42 13.97 5.29
CA PRO A 68 -9.14 13.83 4.59
C PRO A 68 -8.62 12.38 4.56
N VAL A 69 -9.17 11.50 5.41
CA VAL A 69 -8.88 10.06 5.42
C VAL A 69 -9.97 9.33 4.64
N GLN A 70 -9.59 8.30 3.91
CA GLN A 70 -10.49 7.41 3.18
C GLN A 70 -10.17 5.96 3.46
N VAL A 71 -11.18 5.10 3.35
CA VAL A 71 -11.02 3.63 3.35
C VAL A 71 -11.35 3.13 1.96
N LEU A 72 -10.44 2.35 1.38
CA LEU A 72 -10.59 1.79 0.03
C LEU A 72 -10.59 0.27 0.07
N GLU A 73 -11.45 -0.33 -0.75
CA GLU A 73 -11.35 -1.74 -1.13
C GLU A 73 -10.47 -1.83 -2.37
N LEU A 74 -9.39 -2.59 -2.29
CA LEU A 74 -8.47 -2.81 -3.40
C LEU A 74 -9.02 -3.89 -4.35
N PRO A 75 -8.53 -3.96 -5.62
CA PRO A 75 -8.98 -4.97 -6.59
C PRO A 75 -8.79 -6.42 -6.14
N ASP A 76 -7.87 -6.68 -5.25
CA ASP A 76 -7.61 -8.00 -4.64
C ASP A 76 -8.47 -8.29 -3.40
N GLY A 77 -9.42 -7.40 -3.08
CA GLY A 77 -10.37 -7.54 -1.97
C GLY A 77 -9.85 -7.08 -0.61
N ARG A 78 -8.60 -6.61 -0.50
CA ARG A 78 -8.06 -6.06 0.75
C ARG A 78 -8.59 -4.65 1.00
N PHE A 79 -8.60 -4.24 2.28
CA PHE A 79 -8.99 -2.89 2.68
C PHE A 79 -7.81 -2.11 3.22
N VAL A 80 -7.75 -0.82 2.91
CA VAL A 80 -6.71 0.10 3.39
C VAL A 80 -7.32 1.43 3.82
N MET A 81 -6.84 1.96 4.95
CA MET A 81 -7.14 3.32 5.39
C MET A 81 -5.93 4.22 5.06
N GLN A 82 -6.18 5.30 4.34
CA GLN A 82 -5.13 6.21 3.89
C GLN A 82 -5.64 7.64 3.70
N LEU A 83 -4.73 8.61 3.59
CA LEU A 83 -5.07 9.97 3.21
C LEU A 83 -5.52 10.04 1.76
N ARG A 84 -6.52 10.89 1.46
CA ARG A 84 -6.86 11.22 0.09
C ARG A 84 -5.67 11.93 -0.59
N PRO A 85 -5.43 11.69 -1.90
CA PRO A 85 -4.27 12.22 -2.62
C PRO A 85 -4.12 13.74 -2.57
N GLU A 86 -5.24 14.47 -2.54
CA GLU A 86 -5.26 15.93 -2.45
C GLU A 86 -4.62 16.44 -1.16
N PHE A 87 -4.90 15.80 -0.02
CA PHE A 87 -4.35 16.18 1.29
C PHE A 87 -2.92 15.66 1.50
N ALA A 88 -2.57 14.51 0.92
CA ALA A 88 -1.26 13.90 1.06
C ALA A 88 -0.12 14.84 0.62
N LYS A 89 -0.36 15.69 -0.41
CA LYS A 89 0.62 16.68 -0.91
C LYS A 89 0.97 17.73 0.15
N HIS A 90 -0.02 18.17 0.93
CA HIS A 90 0.14 19.23 1.93
C HIS A 90 0.88 18.74 3.18
N VAL A 91 0.62 17.50 3.62
CA VAL A 91 1.24 16.92 4.82
C VAL A 91 2.57 16.22 4.55
N ARG A 92 2.98 16.09 3.28
CA ARG A 92 4.22 15.41 2.88
C ARG A 92 5.45 15.95 3.61
N LYS A 93 5.46 17.23 3.98
CA LYS A 93 6.56 17.88 4.72
C LYS A 93 6.65 17.40 6.18
N LEU A 94 5.54 16.89 6.75
CA LEU A 94 5.48 16.35 8.12
C LEU A 94 5.99 14.91 8.18
N SER A 95 6.04 14.21 7.05
CA SER A 95 6.68 12.90 6.93
C SER A 95 8.19 13.07 7.04
N ASN A 96 8.68 13.06 8.26
CA ASN A 96 10.01 13.48 8.68
C ASN A 96 11.19 12.72 8.04
N ARG A 97 10.96 11.61 7.34
CA ARG A 97 11.98 10.92 6.53
C ARG A 97 11.28 10.05 5.48
N PRO A 98 11.55 10.24 4.19
CA PRO A 98 11.16 9.23 3.21
C PRO A 98 11.81 7.91 3.60
N LEU A 99 11.05 6.82 3.59
CA LEU A 99 11.53 5.49 3.93
C LEU A 99 12.78 5.12 3.13
N LEU A 100 12.84 5.60 1.90
CA LEU A 100 13.95 5.42 0.97
C LEU A 100 14.41 6.76 0.42
N THR A 101 15.71 6.99 0.46
CA THR A 101 16.35 8.09 -0.29
C THR A 101 16.28 7.80 -1.81
N PRO A 102 16.48 8.80 -2.69
CA PRO A 102 16.35 8.62 -4.14
C PRO A 102 17.21 7.49 -4.74
N GLY A 103 18.40 7.24 -4.18
CA GLY A 103 19.30 6.19 -4.65
C GLY A 103 18.71 4.78 -4.52
N PRO A 104 18.41 4.31 -3.30
CA PRO A 104 17.73 3.05 -3.05
C PRO A 104 16.37 2.94 -3.75
N LEU A 105 15.57 4.03 -3.78
CA LEU A 105 14.27 4.03 -4.45
C LEU A 105 14.39 3.72 -5.95
N ARG A 106 15.30 4.39 -6.66
CA ARG A 106 15.58 4.11 -8.08
C ARG A 106 16.09 2.68 -8.31
N THR A 107 16.86 2.13 -7.35
CA THR A 107 17.34 0.74 -7.44
C THR A 107 16.20 -0.24 -7.23
N LEU A 108 15.30 0.03 -6.28
CA LEU A 108 14.09 -0.75 -6.03
C LEU A 108 13.16 -0.77 -7.24
N SER A 109 12.88 0.39 -7.84
CA SER A 109 12.07 0.51 -9.06
C SER A 109 12.66 -0.28 -10.22
N PHE A 110 13.99 -0.23 -10.39
CA PHE A 110 14.68 -1.02 -11.42
C PHE A 110 14.53 -2.53 -11.20
N ILE A 111 14.65 -3.00 -9.95
CA ILE A 111 14.44 -4.41 -9.59
C ILE A 111 12.98 -4.80 -9.85
N ALA A 112 12.02 -4.03 -9.37
CA ALA A 112 10.59 -4.31 -9.50
C ALA A 112 10.12 -4.45 -10.95
N LEU A 113 10.65 -3.62 -11.86
CA LEU A 113 10.32 -3.68 -13.29
C LEU A 113 10.99 -4.85 -14.03
N ARG A 114 12.18 -5.26 -13.59
CA ARG A 114 13.03 -6.24 -14.29
C ARG A 114 13.09 -7.60 -13.62
N GLN A 115 12.43 -7.74 -12.46
CA GLN A 115 12.41 -9.00 -11.71
C GLN A 115 11.82 -10.16 -12.52
N PRO A 116 12.36 -11.37 -12.30
CA PRO A 116 13.53 -11.73 -11.49
C PRO A 116 14.84 -11.29 -12.17
N ILE A 117 15.76 -10.63 -11.43
CA ILE A 117 16.96 -10.03 -12.00
C ILE A 117 18.22 -10.39 -11.20
N PRO A 118 19.35 -10.80 -11.86
CA PRO A 118 20.60 -11.05 -11.17
C PRO A 118 21.16 -9.77 -10.52
N GLN A 119 21.63 -9.88 -9.26
CA GLN A 119 22.25 -8.77 -8.54
C GLN A 119 23.42 -8.13 -9.31
N SER A 120 24.22 -8.95 -9.99
CA SER A 120 25.32 -8.48 -10.84
C SER A 120 24.85 -7.53 -11.96
N HIS A 121 23.67 -7.79 -12.53
CA HIS A 121 23.08 -6.92 -13.55
C HIS A 121 22.62 -5.59 -12.94
N VAL A 122 22.02 -5.62 -11.75
CA VAL A 122 21.63 -4.39 -11.02
C VAL A 122 22.86 -3.54 -10.73
N VAL A 123 23.94 -4.15 -10.25
CA VAL A 123 25.21 -3.45 -9.97
C VAL A 123 25.84 -2.88 -11.23
N ARG A 124 25.80 -3.60 -12.35
CA ARG A 124 26.32 -3.13 -13.64
C ARG A 124 25.62 -1.85 -14.13
N VAL A 125 24.29 -1.78 -13.96
CA VAL A 125 23.48 -0.65 -14.42
C VAL A 125 23.47 0.50 -13.42
N ARG A 126 23.42 0.20 -12.11
CA ARG A 126 23.25 1.21 -11.04
C ARG A 126 24.57 1.60 -10.35
N GLY A 127 25.67 0.95 -10.71
CA GLY A 127 26.99 1.19 -10.12
C GLY A 127 27.21 0.46 -8.77
N LYS A 128 28.41 0.61 -8.21
CA LYS A 128 28.85 -0.10 -6.99
C LYS A 128 27.97 0.18 -5.76
N LEU A 129 27.38 1.38 -5.66
CA LEU A 129 26.48 1.73 -4.57
C LEU A 129 25.22 0.85 -4.52
N ALA A 130 24.88 0.17 -5.61
CA ALA A 130 23.77 -0.76 -5.65
C ALA A 130 23.91 -1.93 -4.65
N TYR A 131 25.12 -2.32 -4.26
CA TYR A 131 25.31 -3.33 -3.21
C TYR A 131 24.75 -2.85 -1.87
N GLN A 132 24.99 -1.60 -1.49
CA GLN A 132 24.48 -1.01 -0.26
C GLN A 132 22.94 -0.83 -0.35
N HIS A 133 22.43 -0.38 -1.52
CA HIS A 133 20.99 -0.26 -1.73
C HIS A 133 20.29 -1.62 -1.62
N VAL A 134 20.83 -2.69 -2.24
CA VAL A 134 20.27 -4.04 -2.14
C VAL A 134 20.28 -4.55 -0.70
N LYS A 135 21.36 -4.29 0.05
CA LYS A 135 21.44 -4.66 1.47
C LYS A 135 20.33 -3.94 2.27
N GLN A 136 20.22 -2.63 2.15
CA GLN A 136 19.19 -1.81 2.81
C GLN A 136 17.78 -2.27 2.46
N LEU A 137 17.48 -2.46 1.17
CA LEU A 137 16.18 -2.90 0.69
C LEU A 137 15.79 -4.27 1.23
N LYS A 138 16.77 -5.17 1.39
CA LYS A 138 16.54 -6.48 2.01
C LYS A 138 16.28 -6.37 3.51
N GLU A 139 17.03 -5.54 4.24
CA GLU A 139 16.83 -5.30 5.68
C GLU A 139 15.44 -4.71 5.97
N MET A 140 14.88 -3.95 5.00
CA MET A 140 13.53 -3.42 5.04
C MET A 140 12.45 -4.39 4.52
N ASP A 141 12.82 -5.62 4.20
CA ASP A 141 11.94 -6.64 3.62
C ASP A 141 11.21 -6.20 2.33
N LEU A 142 11.76 -5.26 1.56
CA LEU A 142 11.19 -4.82 0.29
C LEU A 142 11.62 -5.70 -0.89
N ILE A 143 12.74 -6.39 -0.75
CA ILE A 143 13.24 -7.36 -1.73
C ILE A 143 13.71 -8.65 -1.05
N SER A 144 13.58 -9.74 -1.77
CA SER A 144 14.19 -11.05 -1.45
C SER A 144 15.15 -11.47 -2.54
N TYR A 145 15.93 -12.54 -2.28
CA TYR A 145 16.74 -13.16 -3.31
C TYR A 145 16.78 -14.68 -3.18
N ASP A 146 16.81 -15.36 -4.32
CA ASP A 146 17.12 -16.77 -4.44
C ASP A 146 18.59 -16.93 -4.84
N LYS A 147 19.31 -17.86 -4.21
CA LYS A 147 20.67 -18.23 -4.64
C LYS A 147 20.58 -19.21 -5.81
N ILE A 148 21.14 -18.84 -6.94
CA ILE A 148 21.30 -19.72 -8.10
C ILE A 148 22.79 -19.83 -8.40
N GLY A 149 23.43 -20.92 -7.93
CA GLY A 149 24.88 -21.08 -7.98
C GLY A 149 25.59 -19.93 -7.23
N ARG A 150 26.46 -19.21 -7.93
CA ARG A 150 27.19 -18.06 -7.39
C ARG A 150 26.39 -16.73 -7.49
N SER A 151 25.23 -16.73 -8.14
CA SER A 151 24.41 -15.55 -8.38
C SER A 151 23.27 -15.45 -7.37
N ARG A 152 22.84 -14.20 -7.11
CA ARG A 152 21.62 -13.89 -6.35
C ARG A 152 20.60 -13.31 -7.31
N LEU A 153 19.44 -13.93 -7.38
CA LEU A 153 18.31 -13.47 -8.21
C LEU A 153 17.36 -12.68 -7.35
N LEU A 154 17.24 -11.39 -7.62
CA LEU A 154 16.45 -10.45 -6.82
C LEU A 154 15.00 -10.40 -7.28
N ARG A 155 14.08 -10.32 -6.31
CA ARG A 155 12.63 -10.13 -6.50
C ARG A 155 12.10 -9.17 -5.44
N THR A 156 10.99 -8.51 -5.72
CA THR A 156 10.22 -7.79 -4.70
C THR A 156 9.42 -8.76 -3.84
N THR A 157 9.12 -8.33 -2.62
CA THR A 157 8.33 -9.09 -1.64
C THR A 157 6.87 -8.65 -1.63
N ILE A 158 6.04 -9.34 -0.85
CA ILE A 158 4.67 -8.91 -0.55
C ILE A 158 4.69 -7.56 0.20
N THR A 159 5.61 -7.37 1.14
CA THR A 159 5.81 -6.12 1.87
C THR A 159 6.03 -4.93 0.93
N PHE A 160 6.76 -5.10 -0.18
CA PHE A 160 6.89 -4.08 -1.21
C PHE A 160 5.54 -3.72 -1.84
N ALA A 161 4.76 -4.73 -2.25
CA ALA A 161 3.46 -4.49 -2.87
C ALA A 161 2.50 -3.78 -1.90
N ASP A 162 2.46 -4.21 -0.63
CA ASP A 162 1.66 -3.60 0.43
C ASP A 162 2.06 -2.15 0.71
N TYR A 163 3.36 -1.87 0.78
CA TYR A 163 3.87 -0.54 1.05
C TYR A 163 3.52 0.49 -0.04
N PHE A 164 3.52 0.03 -1.30
CA PHE A 164 3.19 0.89 -2.43
C PHE A 164 1.73 0.76 -2.91
N ASN A 165 0.88 0.04 -2.17
CA ASN A 165 -0.52 -0.26 -2.52
C ASN A 165 -0.66 -0.88 -3.92
N LEU A 166 0.26 -1.80 -4.27
CA LEU A 166 0.29 -2.50 -5.54
C LEU A 166 -0.32 -3.88 -5.41
N ASN A 167 -0.75 -4.45 -6.54
CA ASN A 167 -1.26 -5.81 -6.58
C ASN A 167 -0.14 -6.83 -6.28
N HIS A 168 -0.50 -7.95 -5.60
CA HIS A 168 0.47 -9.01 -5.29
C HIS A 168 0.83 -9.88 -6.50
N ASP A 169 -0.02 -9.91 -7.54
CA ASP A 169 0.28 -10.61 -8.80
C ASP A 169 1.44 -9.91 -9.53
N PRO A 170 2.56 -10.60 -9.81
CA PRO A 170 3.73 -10.00 -10.44
C PRO A 170 3.46 -9.39 -11.82
N LEU A 171 2.49 -9.93 -12.58
CA LEU A 171 2.14 -9.43 -13.91
C LEU A 171 1.35 -8.13 -13.81
N ILE A 172 0.38 -8.07 -12.90
CA ILE A 172 -0.44 -6.89 -12.64
C ILE A 172 0.43 -5.79 -12.03
N LEU A 173 1.22 -6.12 -11.01
CA LEU A 173 2.19 -5.22 -10.38
C LEU A 173 3.13 -4.55 -11.40
N LYS A 174 3.65 -5.33 -12.35
CA LYS A 174 4.53 -4.81 -13.40
C LYS A 174 3.81 -3.85 -14.34
N LYS A 175 2.53 -4.11 -14.64
CA LYS A 175 1.67 -3.23 -15.45
C LYS A 175 1.37 -1.92 -14.71
N GLU A 176 1.00 -2.01 -13.44
CA GLU A 176 0.75 -0.84 -12.56
C GLU A 176 1.98 0.05 -12.45
N LEU A 177 3.16 -0.55 -12.20
CA LEU A 177 4.42 0.20 -12.12
C LEU A 177 4.77 0.92 -13.43
N LYS A 178 4.54 0.29 -14.58
CA LYS A 178 4.75 0.94 -15.88
C LYS A 178 3.83 2.14 -16.04
N ASN A 179 2.54 1.99 -15.76
CA ASN A 179 1.57 3.08 -15.87
C ASN A 179 1.96 4.28 -14.98
N VAL A 180 2.40 4.04 -13.74
CA VAL A 180 2.86 5.10 -12.83
C VAL A 180 4.10 5.83 -13.38
N LEU A 181 5.05 5.10 -13.96
CA LEU A 181 6.27 5.69 -14.54
C LEU A 181 5.97 6.50 -15.80
N ASP A 182 5.10 6.00 -16.68
CA ASP A 182 4.70 6.70 -17.91
C ASP A 182 3.99 8.02 -17.57
N LEU A 183 3.06 8.00 -16.60
CA LEU A 183 2.42 9.22 -16.09
C LEU A 183 3.43 10.21 -15.49
N THR A 184 4.41 9.74 -14.74
CA THR A 184 5.44 10.60 -14.14
C THR A 184 6.31 11.25 -15.21
N THR A 185 6.65 10.50 -16.26
CA THR A 185 7.45 11.01 -17.39
C THR A 185 6.69 12.08 -18.18
N GLN A 186 5.39 11.87 -18.42
CA GLN A 186 4.53 12.85 -19.10
C GLN A 186 4.40 14.16 -18.30
N VAL A 187 4.19 14.06 -16.98
CA VAL A 187 4.09 15.24 -16.10
C VAL A 187 5.42 16.01 -16.04
N GLN A 188 6.56 15.33 -16.06
CA GLN A 188 7.88 15.99 -16.10
C GLN A 188 8.13 16.68 -17.43
N SER A 189 7.75 16.07 -18.55
CA SER A 189 7.88 16.68 -19.88
C SER A 189 7.01 17.92 -20.03
N GLN A 190 5.79 17.91 -19.51
CA GLN A 190 4.90 19.07 -19.52
C GLN A 190 5.41 20.21 -18.62
N ARG A 191 6.02 19.90 -17.48
CA ARG A 191 6.65 20.92 -16.60
C ARG A 191 7.89 21.55 -17.23
N ALA A 192 8.71 20.78 -17.94
CA ALA A 192 9.87 21.30 -18.65
C ALA A 192 9.46 22.25 -19.79
N GLN A 193 8.41 21.92 -20.53
CA GLN A 193 7.87 22.77 -21.59
C GLN A 193 7.20 24.05 -21.06
N ALA A 194 6.56 23.99 -19.88
CA ALA A 194 5.94 25.15 -19.24
C ALA A 194 6.99 26.11 -18.65
N SER A 195 8.16 25.64 -18.22
CA SER A 195 9.27 26.49 -17.76
C SER A 195 9.97 27.22 -18.89
N ASP A 196 10.16 26.57 -20.05
CA ASP A 196 10.77 27.20 -21.24
C ASP A 196 9.88 28.30 -21.84
N SER A 197 8.56 28.16 -21.77
CA SER A 197 7.63 29.17 -22.27
C SER A 197 7.49 30.40 -21.37
N SER A 198 7.88 30.31 -20.10
CA SER A 198 7.86 31.44 -19.16
C SER A 198 9.18 32.27 -19.14
N GLU A 199 10.26 31.78 -19.72
CA GLU A 199 11.51 32.55 -19.88
C GLU A 199 11.61 33.34 -21.19
N GLN A 200 10.64 33.19 -22.11
CA GLN A 200 10.60 33.88 -23.40
C GLN A 200 9.58 35.04 -23.47
N SER A 201 8.94 35.39 -22.34
CA SER A 201 8.02 36.57 -22.22
C SER A 201 8.55 37.59 -21.24
#